data_1d0bf21b2220d4bda3fc04fbd5ed5f25
#
_entry.id   1d0bf21b2220d4bda3fc04fbd5ed5f25
#
_cell.length_a   1.000
_cell.length_b   1.000
_cell.length_c   1.000
_cell.angle_alpha   90.00
_cell.angle_beta   90.00
_cell.angle_gamma   90.00
#
_symmetry.space_group_name_H-M   'P 1'
#
loop_
_entity.id
_entity.type
_entity.pdbx_description
1 polymer ?
#
loop_
_entity_poly.entity_id
_entity_poly.type
_entity_poly.pdbx_seq_one_letter_code
_entity_poly.pdbx_strand_id
1 'polypeptide(L)'
;EINPLIVTRDGRVVALDCKFVMDDSGIVRHPDVARAGTPEKLTGLEARAKAAGLKYIDLEGNVGVLANGAGLTMTTMDVIRHHGGRPANFLEIGGESYTQARPALELLLSNSRINSLVINFCGAFARTDVMTQGVIEAIEALKPKLPIFFSVHGTGDEEAIKLLKDRLGVAPLATMDDAIKAAVGAAA
;
A
#
# COMPACT_ATOMS: atom_id res chain seq x y z
N GLU A 1 22.27 -6.95 13.83
CA GLU A 1 22.54 -6.93 15.27
C GLU A 1 23.27 -8.21 15.68
N ILE A 2 24.32 -8.07 16.47
CA ILE A 2 25.03 -9.19 17.10
C ILE A 2 24.90 -9.03 18.61
N ASN A 3 24.13 -9.92 19.24
CA ASN A 3 23.84 -9.81 20.67
C ASN A 3 23.46 -11.20 21.25
N PRO A 4 24.29 -11.75 22.19
CA PRO A 4 25.49 -11.14 22.71
C PRO A 4 26.76 -11.38 21.87
N LEU A 5 27.67 -10.43 21.97
CA LEU A 5 29.07 -10.59 21.55
C LEU A 5 29.93 -10.79 22.79
N ILE A 6 30.73 -11.83 22.83
CA ILE A 6 31.55 -12.15 24.01
C ILE A 6 33.03 -12.14 23.66
N VAL A 7 33.87 -11.86 24.69
CA VAL A 7 35.30 -12.06 24.63
C VAL A 7 35.65 -13.25 25.50
N THR A 8 36.28 -14.25 24.92
CA THR A 8 36.71 -15.47 25.63
C THR A 8 37.95 -15.19 26.47
N ARG A 9 38.29 -16.10 27.41
CA ARG A 9 39.48 -15.96 28.28
C ARG A 9 40.80 -15.94 27.50
N ASP A 10 40.83 -16.53 26.30
CA ASP A 10 41.98 -16.56 25.40
C ASP A 10 41.99 -15.38 24.41
N GLY A 11 41.09 -14.37 24.62
CA GLY A 11 41.07 -13.14 23.88
C GLY A 11 40.32 -13.17 22.52
N ARG A 12 39.68 -14.29 22.16
CA ARG A 12 38.88 -14.37 20.94
C ARG A 12 37.53 -13.65 21.11
N VAL A 13 37.08 -12.99 20.07
CA VAL A 13 35.73 -12.41 20.00
C VAL A 13 34.79 -13.39 19.28
N VAL A 14 33.69 -13.74 19.95
CA VAL A 14 32.70 -14.70 19.43
C VAL A 14 31.32 -14.10 19.44
N ALA A 15 30.67 -14.12 18.29
CA ALA A 15 29.25 -13.84 18.17
C ALA A 15 28.47 -15.10 18.61
N LEU A 16 27.63 -14.98 19.64
CA LEU A 16 26.80 -16.10 20.09
C LEU A 16 25.47 -16.15 19.34
N ASP A 17 24.96 -14.99 18.88
CA ASP A 17 23.77 -14.87 18.07
C ASP A 17 23.90 -13.70 17.08
N CYS A 18 23.15 -13.78 16.00
CA CYS A 18 23.11 -12.73 14.97
C CYS A 18 21.70 -12.61 14.40
N LYS A 19 21.08 -11.44 14.58
CA LYS A 19 19.88 -11.06 13.87
C LYS A 19 20.27 -10.36 12.58
N PHE A 20 20.04 -11.03 11.47
CA PHE A 20 20.33 -10.49 10.13
C PHE A 20 19.03 -10.33 9.32
N VAL A 21 18.79 -9.13 8.80
CA VAL A 21 17.68 -8.83 7.90
C VAL A 21 18.28 -8.42 6.57
N MET A 22 17.88 -9.08 5.51
CA MET A 22 18.31 -8.78 4.15
C MET A 22 17.30 -7.88 3.46
N ASP A 23 17.78 -6.84 2.80
CA ASP A 23 16.96 -6.02 1.92
C ASP A 23 16.53 -6.85 0.70
N ASP A 24 15.23 -6.84 0.38
CA ASP A 24 14.66 -7.58 -0.76
C ASP A 24 15.33 -7.23 -2.09
N SER A 25 15.73 -5.97 -2.29
CA SER A 25 16.49 -5.55 -3.46
C SER A 25 17.91 -6.15 -3.54
N GLY A 26 18.42 -6.67 -2.44
CA GLY A 26 19.67 -7.42 -2.36
C GLY A 26 19.57 -8.89 -2.77
N ILE A 27 18.38 -9.48 -2.74
CA ILE A 27 18.15 -10.93 -2.97
C ILE A 27 18.69 -11.38 -4.33
N VAL A 28 18.46 -10.59 -5.39
CA VAL A 28 18.90 -10.92 -6.76
C VAL A 28 20.43 -11.01 -6.85
N ARG A 29 21.14 -10.16 -6.08
CA ARG A 29 22.61 -10.13 -6.08
C ARG A 29 23.25 -11.16 -5.14
N HIS A 30 22.50 -11.62 -4.15
CA HIS A 30 22.96 -12.53 -3.10
C HIS A 30 22.00 -13.70 -2.85
N PRO A 31 21.69 -14.50 -3.90
CA PRO A 31 20.67 -15.55 -3.80
C PRO A 31 21.04 -16.67 -2.79
N ASP A 32 22.34 -16.89 -2.56
CA ASP A 32 22.79 -17.91 -1.61
C ASP A 32 22.50 -17.50 -0.17
N VAL A 33 22.73 -16.22 0.16
CA VAL A 33 22.40 -15.67 1.49
C VAL A 33 20.90 -15.67 1.70
N ALA A 34 20.13 -15.28 0.68
CA ALA A 34 18.67 -15.28 0.76
C ALA A 34 18.10 -16.70 1.00
N ARG A 35 18.66 -17.73 0.36
CA ARG A 35 18.23 -19.12 0.55
C ARG A 35 18.57 -19.68 1.95
N ALA A 36 19.61 -19.15 2.58
CA ALA A 36 20.00 -19.57 3.93
C ALA A 36 19.15 -18.91 5.04
N GLY A 37 18.37 -17.86 4.70
CA GLY A 37 17.51 -17.16 5.63
C GLY A 37 16.22 -17.90 5.96
N THR A 38 15.61 -17.51 7.08
CA THR A 38 14.24 -17.94 7.41
C THR A 38 13.25 -17.08 6.65
N PRO A 39 12.32 -17.67 5.87
CA PRO A 39 11.29 -16.90 5.17
C PRO A 39 10.45 -16.08 6.14
N GLU A 40 10.11 -14.86 5.76
CA GLU A 40 9.18 -14.02 6.51
C GLU A 40 7.79 -14.68 6.57
N LYS A 41 7.16 -14.63 7.75
CA LYS A 41 5.80 -15.12 7.92
C LYS A 41 4.83 -14.07 7.35
N LEU A 42 4.34 -14.34 6.15
CA LEU A 42 3.35 -13.50 5.48
C LEU A 42 1.93 -13.94 5.85
N THR A 43 1.01 -12.98 5.96
CA THR A 43 -0.43 -13.28 5.94
C THR A 43 -0.85 -13.80 4.56
N GLY A 44 -2.05 -14.38 4.47
CA GLY A 44 -2.57 -14.85 3.17
C GLY A 44 -2.70 -13.70 2.14
N LEU A 45 -3.02 -12.49 2.60
CA LEU A 45 -3.11 -11.30 1.74
C LEU A 45 -1.73 -10.82 1.29
N GLU A 46 -0.76 -10.78 2.19
CA GLU A 46 0.63 -10.40 1.87
C GLU A 46 1.28 -11.39 0.90
N ALA A 47 1.05 -12.68 1.07
CA ALA A 47 1.53 -13.69 0.13
C ALA A 47 0.94 -13.52 -1.28
N ARG A 48 -0.37 -13.22 -1.38
CA ARG A 48 -1.03 -12.92 -2.66
C ARG A 48 -0.51 -11.63 -3.29
N ALA A 49 -0.31 -10.59 -2.48
CA ALA A 49 0.26 -9.32 -2.93
C ALA A 49 1.67 -9.53 -3.51
N LYS A 50 2.52 -10.26 -2.79
CA LYS A 50 3.89 -10.57 -3.24
C LYS A 50 3.89 -11.36 -4.55
N ALA A 51 2.99 -12.32 -4.71
CA ALA A 51 2.83 -13.07 -5.96
C ALA A 51 2.36 -12.18 -7.14
N ALA A 52 1.60 -11.12 -6.85
CA ALA A 52 1.16 -10.13 -7.83
C ALA A 52 2.17 -8.97 -8.04
N GLY A 53 3.33 -8.98 -7.40
CA GLY A 53 4.32 -7.91 -7.48
C GLY A 53 3.90 -6.61 -6.78
N LEU A 54 2.97 -6.70 -5.81
CA LEU A 54 2.47 -5.57 -5.05
C LEU A 54 3.14 -5.51 -3.68
N LYS A 55 3.41 -4.28 -3.21
CA LYS A 55 3.86 -4.03 -1.84
C LYS A 55 2.65 -3.80 -0.95
N TYR A 56 2.29 -4.80 -0.18
CA TYR A 56 1.15 -4.80 0.72
C TYR A 56 1.57 -5.23 2.13
N ILE A 57 1.07 -4.52 3.13
CA ILE A 57 1.18 -4.89 4.55
C ILE A 57 -0.23 -4.94 5.12
N ASP A 58 -0.58 -6.05 5.75
CA ASP A 58 -1.88 -6.24 6.39
C ASP A 58 -1.91 -5.59 7.77
N LEU A 59 -2.94 -4.79 8.05
CA LEU A 59 -3.14 -4.10 9.31
C LEU A 59 -4.53 -4.39 9.87
N GLU A 60 -4.75 -4.11 11.17
CA GLU A 60 -6.00 -4.45 11.87
C GLU A 60 -7.11 -3.39 11.74
N GLY A 61 -7.03 -2.49 10.77
CA GLY A 61 -8.02 -1.44 10.58
C GLY A 61 -9.18 -1.83 9.68
N ASN A 62 -10.03 -0.82 9.40
CA ASN A 62 -11.24 -0.94 8.58
C ASN A 62 -11.33 0.10 7.45
N VAL A 63 -10.37 1.00 7.33
CA VAL A 63 -10.23 1.93 6.20
C VAL A 63 -9.15 1.42 5.27
N GLY A 64 -9.52 0.99 4.08
CA GLY A 64 -8.60 0.56 3.04
C GLY A 64 -7.87 1.74 2.41
N VAL A 65 -6.61 1.54 2.07
CA VAL A 65 -5.73 2.56 1.47
C VAL A 65 -5.14 2.05 0.16
N LEU A 66 -5.30 2.85 -0.89
CA LEU A 66 -4.58 2.73 -2.15
C LEU A 66 -3.98 4.09 -2.51
N ALA A 67 -2.67 4.19 -2.59
CA ALA A 67 -2.00 5.42 -2.97
C ALA A 67 -0.81 5.15 -3.88
N ASN A 68 -0.27 6.18 -4.52
CA ASN A 68 0.95 6.04 -5.29
C ASN A 68 2.17 6.52 -4.48
N GLY A 69 3.13 5.61 -4.33
CA GLY A 69 4.36 5.84 -3.61
C GLY A 69 4.25 5.69 -2.08
N ALA A 70 5.30 5.14 -1.48
CA ALA A 70 5.33 4.79 -0.06
C ALA A 70 5.09 5.99 0.87
N GLY A 71 5.68 7.15 0.56
CA GLY A 71 5.52 8.36 1.38
C GLY A 71 4.08 8.83 1.45
N LEU A 72 3.39 8.92 0.31
CA LEU A 72 1.99 9.32 0.26
C LEU A 72 1.10 8.29 0.96
N THR A 73 1.37 7.00 0.78
CA THR A 73 0.63 5.93 1.45
C THR A 73 0.75 6.05 2.97
N MET A 74 1.98 6.24 3.50
CA MET A 74 2.21 6.42 4.93
C MET A 74 1.52 7.67 5.48
N THR A 75 1.63 8.80 4.77
CA THR A 75 0.92 10.05 5.14
C THR A 75 -0.59 9.84 5.16
N THR A 76 -1.16 9.15 4.17
CA THR A 76 -2.58 8.81 4.13
C THR A 76 -2.99 8.00 5.37
N MET A 77 -2.19 7.00 5.75
CA MET A 77 -2.44 6.19 6.95
C MET A 77 -2.36 7.02 8.25
N ASP A 78 -1.42 7.97 8.34
CA ASP A 78 -1.27 8.83 9.51
C ASP A 78 -2.44 9.80 9.63
N VAL A 79 -2.94 10.36 8.52
CA VAL A 79 -4.13 11.22 8.52
C VAL A 79 -5.40 10.42 8.85
N ILE A 80 -5.52 9.15 8.43
CA ILE A 80 -6.60 8.26 8.89
C ILE A 80 -6.59 8.16 10.42
N ARG A 81 -5.42 7.93 11.02
CA ARG A 81 -5.26 7.86 12.50
C ARG A 81 -5.57 9.19 13.16
N HIS A 82 -5.16 10.29 12.56
CA HIS A 82 -5.44 11.65 13.05
C HIS A 82 -6.95 11.91 13.17
N HIS A 83 -7.75 11.42 12.22
CA HIS A 83 -9.22 11.48 12.27
C HIS A 83 -9.87 10.37 13.11
N GLY A 84 -9.11 9.61 13.90
CA GLY A 84 -9.62 8.56 14.77
C GLY A 84 -9.97 7.25 14.06
N GLY A 85 -9.67 7.14 12.76
CA GLY A 85 -9.84 5.92 11.99
C GLY A 85 -8.67 4.94 12.15
N ARG A 86 -8.81 3.75 11.59
CA ARG A 86 -7.78 2.71 11.60
C ARG A 86 -7.50 2.21 10.18
N PRO A 87 -6.28 2.44 9.64
CA PRO A 87 -5.92 1.92 8.32
C PRO A 87 -5.89 0.38 8.34
N ALA A 88 -6.49 -0.24 7.34
CA ALA A 88 -6.56 -1.69 7.18
C ALA A 88 -5.32 -2.28 6.52
N ASN A 89 -4.55 -1.46 5.83
CA ASN A 89 -3.40 -1.90 5.06
C ASN A 89 -2.46 -0.75 4.72
N PHE A 90 -1.23 -1.10 4.38
CA PHE A 90 -0.38 -0.33 3.49
C PHE A 90 -0.48 -0.96 2.10
N LEU A 91 -0.73 -0.19 1.06
CA LEU A 91 -0.65 -0.63 -0.34
C LEU A 91 -0.31 0.57 -1.23
N GLU A 92 0.79 0.46 -1.93
CA GLU A 92 1.20 1.44 -2.92
C GLU A 92 1.20 0.85 -4.33
N ILE A 93 0.81 1.67 -5.31
CA ILE A 93 1.07 1.45 -6.72
C ILE A 93 2.03 2.53 -7.21
N GLY A 94 3.30 2.16 -7.37
CA GLY A 94 4.36 3.08 -7.79
C GLY A 94 5.43 2.35 -8.58
N GLY A 95 6.35 3.05 -9.20
CA GLY A 95 7.38 2.43 -10.02
C GLY A 95 6.77 1.51 -11.09
N GLU A 96 7.16 0.25 -11.10
CA GLU A 96 6.68 -0.75 -12.07
C GLU A 96 5.22 -1.18 -11.83
N SER A 97 4.70 -1.01 -10.61
CA SER A 97 3.34 -1.44 -10.25
C SER A 97 2.26 -0.38 -10.48
N TYR A 98 2.60 0.80 -10.99
CA TYR A 98 1.64 1.90 -11.10
C TYR A 98 0.46 1.62 -12.05
N THR A 99 0.59 0.67 -12.96
CA THR A 99 -0.48 0.19 -13.85
C THR A 99 -1.27 -0.98 -13.27
N GLN A 100 -0.89 -1.51 -12.10
CA GLN A 100 -1.50 -2.69 -11.49
C GLN A 100 -2.70 -2.34 -10.60
N ALA A 101 -3.56 -1.43 -11.04
CA ALA A 101 -4.73 -1.01 -10.27
C ALA A 101 -5.72 -2.15 -10.01
N ARG A 102 -5.95 -3.03 -11.00
CA ARG A 102 -6.91 -4.13 -10.86
C ARG A 102 -6.49 -5.15 -9.81
N PRO A 103 -5.30 -5.78 -9.85
CA PRO A 103 -4.88 -6.70 -8.79
C PRO A 103 -4.78 -6.03 -7.42
N ALA A 104 -4.42 -4.75 -7.36
CA ALA A 104 -4.42 -3.98 -6.13
C ALA A 104 -5.83 -3.85 -5.53
N LEU A 105 -6.82 -3.50 -6.36
CA LEU A 105 -8.21 -3.36 -5.91
C LEU A 105 -8.82 -4.72 -5.56
N GLU A 106 -8.58 -5.79 -6.33
CA GLU A 106 -9.00 -7.15 -6.01
C GLU A 106 -8.46 -7.62 -4.65
N LEU A 107 -7.21 -7.29 -4.34
CA LEU A 107 -6.60 -7.60 -3.06
C LEU A 107 -7.30 -6.87 -1.90
N LEU A 108 -7.52 -5.56 -2.04
CA LEU A 108 -8.22 -4.75 -1.03
C LEU A 108 -9.64 -5.25 -0.78
N LEU A 109 -10.39 -5.51 -1.85
CA LEU A 109 -11.77 -5.99 -1.75
C LEU A 109 -11.88 -7.42 -1.17
N SER A 110 -10.80 -8.20 -1.20
CA SER A 110 -10.76 -9.50 -0.55
C SER A 110 -10.51 -9.44 0.97
N ASN A 111 -10.16 -8.27 1.50
CA ASN A 111 -10.03 -8.06 2.93
C ASN A 111 -11.40 -7.68 3.53
N SER A 112 -12.04 -8.63 4.18
CA SER A 112 -13.40 -8.46 4.76
C SER A 112 -13.49 -7.43 5.89
N ARG A 113 -12.37 -6.95 6.42
CA ARG A 113 -12.35 -5.89 7.43
C ARG A 113 -12.53 -4.50 6.83
N ILE A 114 -12.31 -4.32 5.54
CA ILE A 114 -12.40 -3.02 4.89
C ILE A 114 -13.87 -2.64 4.69
N ASN A 115 -14.29 -1.56 5.33
CA ASN A 115 -15.64 -0.99 5.25
C ASN A 115 -15.71 0.22 4.31
N SER A 116 -14.60 0.94 4.14
CA SER A 116 -14.46 2.04 3.20
C SER A 116 -13.07 2.03 2.57
N LEU A 117 -12.91 2.69 1.43
CA LEU A 117 -11.64 2.78 0.71
C LEU A 117 -11.30 4.23 0.39
N VAL A 118 -10.09 4.65 0.69
CA VAL A 118 -9.52 5.90 0.19
C VAL A 118 -8.50 5.60 -0.90
N ILE A 119 -8.67 6.27 -2.05
CA ILE A 119 -7.75 6.25 -3.18
C ILE A 119 -7.13 7.63 -3.28
N ASN A 120 -5.84 7.73 -3.01
CA ASN A 120 -5.12 8.99 -2.95
C ASN A 120 -3.95 8.99 -3.94
N PHE A 121 -4.10 9.75 -5.01
CA PHE A 121 -3.10 9.88 -6.06
C PHE A 121 -2.56 11.30 -6.13
N CYS A 122 -1.24 11.40 -6.12
CA CYS A 122 -0.52 12.64 -6.37
C CYS A 122 0.47 12.41 -7.50
N GLY A 123 0.17 12.98 -8.66
CA GLY A 123 0.97 12.86 -9.87
C GLY A 123 2.17 13.79 -9.83
N ALA A 124 3.34 13.22 -10.12
CA ALA A 124 4.52 13.97 -10.49
C ALA A 124 5.11 13.32 -11.74
N PHE A 125 5.93 12.31 -11.58
CA PHE A 125 6.43 11.49 -12.68
C PHE A 125 5.38 10.49 -13.18
N ALA A 126 4.64 9.84 -12.27
CA ALA A 126 3.50 9.01 -12.59
C ALA A 126 2.25 9.90 -12.84
N ARG A 127 1.54 9.66 -13.92
CA ARG A 127 0.34 10.43 -14.30
C ARG A 127 -0.89 9.92 -13.56
N THR A 128 -1.63 10.83 -12.96
CA THR A 128 -2.85 10.49 -12.21
C THR A 128 -3.98 10.01 -13.11
N ASP A 129 -4.12 10.51 -14.33
CA ASP A 129 -5.11 10.05 -15.30
C ASP A 129 -4.93 8.57 -15.65
N VAL A 130 -3.69 8.11 -15.85
CA VAL A 130 -3.39 6.70 -16.15
C VAL A 130 -3.72 5.80 -14.98
N MET A 131 -3.31 6.19 -13.75
CA MET A 131 -3.63 5.43 -12.54
C MET A 131 -5.14 5.38 -12.28
N THR A 132 -5.82 6.53 -12.44
CA THR A 132 -7.25 6.64 -12.24
C THR A 132 -8.03 5.83 -13.26
N GLN A 133 -7.62 5.83 -14.54
CA GLN A 133 -8.23 4.99 -15.55
C GLN A 133 -8.17 3.50 -15.17
N GLY A 134 -7.01 3.00 -14.75
CA GLY A 134 -6.87 1.62 -14.32
C GLY A 134 -7.74 1.26 -13.12
N VAL A 135 -7.90 2.20 -12.16
CA VAL A 135 -8.79 2.01 -11.02
C VAL A 135 -10.26 2.02 -11.44
N ILE A 136 -10.67 2.93 -12.35
CA ILE A 136 -12.03 2.97 -12.87
C ILE A 136 -12.39 1.66 -13.57
N GLU A 137 -11.52 1.15 -14.44
CA GLU A 137 -11.71 -0.13 -15.13
C GLU A 137 -11.86 -1.29 -14.14
N ALA A 138 -11.07 -1.28 -13.07
CA ALA A 138 -11.17 -2.26 -11.99
C ALA A 138 -12.48 -2.15 -11.22
N ILE A 139 -12.93 -0.93 -10.88
CA ILE A 139 -14.22 -0.69 -10.20
C ILE A 139 -15.39 -1.15 -11.05
N GLU A 140 -15.41 -0.82 -12.34
CA GLU A 140 -16.47 -1.24 -13.27
C GLU A 140 -16.56 -2.76 -13.41
N ALA A 141 -15.41 -3.44 -13.40
CA ALA A 141 -15.33 -4.89 -13.49
C ALA A 141 -15.73 -5.60 -12.18
N LEU A 142 -15.26 -5.09 -11.04
CA LEU A 142 -15.40 -5.71 -9.72
C LEU A 142 -16.68 -5.30 -8.99
N LYS A 143 -17.25 -4.14 -9.34
CA LYS A 143 -18.48 -3.56 -8.77
C LYS A 143 -18.51 -3.60 -7.24
N PRO A 144 -17.52 -2.99 -6.58
CA PRO A 144 -17.43 -2.98 -5.13
C PRO A 144 -18.69 -2.34 -4.51
N LYS A 145 -19.14 -2.89 -3.37
CA LYS A 145 -20.31 -2.37 -2.66
C LYS A 145 -19.96 -1.38 -1.55
N LEU A 146 -18.68 -1.30 -1.19
CA LEU A 146 -18.21 -0.39 -0.15
C LEU A 146 -18.00 1.03 -0.73
N PRO A 147 -18.11 2.08 0.08
CA PRO A 147 -17.86 3.45 -0.33
C PRO A 147 -16.39 3.67 -0.65
N ILE A 148 -16.13 4.37 -1.76
CA ILE A 148 -14.78 4.71 -2.24
C ILE A 148 -14.66 6.21 -2.36
N PHE A 149 -13.63 6.78 -1.76
CA PHE A 149 -13.34 8.21 -1.75
C PHE A 149 -12.03 8.49 -2.48
N PHE A 150 -12.03 9.52 -3.32
CA PHE A 150 -10.88 9.87 -4.15
C PHE A 150 -10.31 11.22 -3.76
N SER A 151 -8.98 11.28 -3.72
CA SER A 151 -8.17 12.49 -3.74
C SER A 151 -7.18 12.36 -4.88
N VAL A 152 -7.21 13.29 -5.83
CA VAL A 152 -6.40 13.22 -7.06
C VAL A 152 -5.83 14.60 -7.36
N HIS A 153 -4.50 14.70 -7.39
CA HIS A 153 -3.78 15.94 -7.59
C HIS A 153 -2.53 15.77 -8.44
N GLY A 154 -2.08 16.84 -9.07
CA GLY A 154 -0.82 16.89 -9.80
C GLY A 154 -0.94 16.48 -11.27
N THR A 155 0.12 15.96 -11.86
CA THR A 155 0.19 15.72 -13.32
C THR A 155 -0.94 14.82 -13.81
N GLY A 156 -1.83 15.36 -14.67
CA GLY A 156 -2.97 14.65 -15.27
C GLY A 156 -4.24 14.66 -14.40
N ASP A 157 -4.32 15.50 -13.37
CA ASP A 157 -5.46 15.53 -12.44
C ASP A 157 -6.76 16.04 -13.10
N GLU A 158 -6.69 16.99 -14.00
CA GLU A 158 -7.88 17.48 -14.73
C GLU A 158 -8.55 16.35 -15.54
N GLU A 159 -7.76 15.58 -16.27
CA GLU A 159 -8.22 14.42 -17.03
C GLU A 159 -8.74 13.31 -16.10
N ALA A 160 -8.02 13.05 -15.00
CA ALA A 160 -8.44 12.06 -14.00
C ALA A 160 -9.79 12.41 -13.35
N ILE A 161 -9.98 13.69 -12.98
CA ILE A 161 -11.23 14.20 -12.42
C ILE A 161 -12.38 14.06 -13.43
N LYS A 162 -12.10 14.37 -14.69
CA LYS A 162 -13.08 14.21 -15.77
C LYS A 162 -13.47 12.74 -15.94
N LEU A 163 -12.50 11.81 -15.97
CA LEU A 163 -12.74 10.38 -16.09
C LEU A 163 -13.62 9.86 -14.93
N LEU A 164 -13.34 10.26 -13.69
CA LEU A 164 -14.13 9.86 -12.52
C LEU A 164 -15.58 10.33 -12.64
N LYS A 165 -15.80 11.57 -13.07
CA LYS A 165 -17.14 12.13 -13.24
C LYS A 165 -17.90 11.44 -14.37
N ASP A 166 -17.26 11.26 -15.52
CA ASP A 166 -17.91 10.76 -16.73
C ASP A 166 -18.23 9.25 -16.62
N ARG A 167 -17.37 8.47 -16.00
CA ARG A 167 -17.50 7.01 -15.95
C ARG A 167 -18.16 6.48 -14.67
N LEU A 168 -17.82 7.06 -13.52
CA LEU A 168 -18.33 6.60 -12.22
C LEU A 168 -19.37 7.54 -11.60
N GLY A 169 -19.56 8.75 -12.15
CA GLY A 169 -20.42 9.77 -11.55
C GLY A 169 -19.87 10.32 -10.22
N VAL A 170 -18.58 10.12 -9.96
CA VAL A 170 -17.93 10.51 -8.69
C VAL A 170 -17.04 11.72 -8.91
N ALA A 171 -17.17 12.73 -8.04
CA ALA A 171 -16.22 13.83 -7.95
C ALA A 171 -15.21 13.54 -6.85
N PRO A 172 -13.89 13.63 -7.12
CA PRO A 172 -12.90 13.55 -6.06
C PRO A 172 -13.06 14.71 -5.07
N LEU A 173 -12.66 14.50 -3.85
CA LEU A 173 -12.69 15.53 -2.81
C LEU A 173 -11.53 16.52 -2.99
N ALA A 174 -11.73 17.76 -2.54
CA ALA A 174 -10.82 18.86 -2.82
C ALA A 174 -9.43 18.68 -2.19
N THR A 175 -9.36 17.96 -1.06
CA THR A 175 -8.10 17.67 -0.39
C THR A 175 -8.02 16.21 0.03
N MET A 176 -6.81 15.73 0.26
CA MET A 176 -6.56 14.43 0.86
C MET A 176 -7.24 14.30 2.23
N ASP A 177 -7.21 15.38 3.03
CA ASP A 177 -7.81 15.41 4.35
C ASP A 177 -9.33 15.19 4.30
N ASP A 178 -10.03 15.86 3.38
CA ASP A 178 -11.46 15.70 3.17
C ASP A 178 -11.82 14.28 2.74
N ALA A 179 -11.03 13.70 1.82
CA ALA A 179 -11.25 12.33 1.35
C ALA A 179 -11.09 11.30 2.48
N ILE A 180 -10.06 11.48 3.30
CA ILE A 180 -9.79 10.60 4.43
C ILE A 180 -10.86 10.75 5.51
N LYS A 181 -11.25 11.98 5.85
CA LYS A 181 -12.32 12.24 6.82
C LYS A 181 -13.64 11.59 6.41
N ALA A 182 -13.99 11.68 5.12
CA ALA A 182 -15.17 11.03 4.58
C ALA A 182 -15.06 9.50 4.65
N ALA A 183 -13.89 8.91 4.32
CA ALA A 183 -13.66 7.49 4.40
C ALA A 183 -13.72 6.96 5.84
N VAL A 184 -13.15 7.69 6.81
CA VAL A 184 -13.21 7.34 8.24
C VAL A 184 -14.66 7.37 8.73
N GLY A 185 -15.43 8.42 8.37
CA GLY A 185 -16.84 8.51 8.73
C GLY A 185 -17.71 7.40 8.15
N ALA A 186 -17.40 6.92 6.96
CA ALA A 186 -18.11 5.83 6.30
C ALA A 186 -17.71 4.42 6.81
N ALA A 187 -16.56 4.28 7.47
CA ALA A 187 -16.07 3.03 8.02
C ALA A 187 -16.52 2.76 9.46
N ALA A 188 -17.13 3.78 10.13
CA ALA A 188 -17.52 3.76 11.53
C ALA A 188 -18.64 2.74 11.85
#